data_0f5aef7de6f543daf0c69981783a2a3d
#
_entry.id   0f5aef7de6f543daf0c69981783a2a3d
#
_cell.length_a   1.000
_cell.length_b   1.000
_cell.length_c   1.000
_cell.angle_alpha   90.00
_cell.angle_beta   90.00
_cell.angle_gamma   90.00
#
_symmetry.space_group_name_H-M   'P 1'
#
loop_
_entity.id
_entity.type
_entity.pdbx_description
1 polymer ?
#
loop_
_entity_poly.entity_id
_entity_poly.type
_entity_poly.pdbx_seq_one_letter_code
_entity_poly.pdbx_strand_id
1 'polypeptide(L)'
;MQRRWSTAKLTCLLAGILLTAAAARADKIVLKNGQKILAYNVVEDGDKVRYETSAGQLTLPKSIVDHIEKGGLLPVTESPAAAAASLNIAPPAMETTANATEIDRGAVHDGSIDRNYIAQLEEEARGGSANANERAALAHHAASQFELSHGDLDLALSEARAAVSYTPEQAVLLMNVAYIQLQRSEFRQSLEFLDHARRLAPDNADVYKLSGWAYYGMNRPDLAVKDWKKAQSIHHDADVQTALEKAERDIREEEDYRENESAHFQLRYNGAAEPGLARDVLHALEGHYQQIEAALNYSPPEPIGIVLYTEQGFADITRAPQWVGALNDGRIRVPVQGLTAVTPELSRVLRHELTHSFIQQKTHGRAPTWLQEGVAQWTEGKRSDESAAVLVQVYEQGHAAPLGKLEGSWMGLSDDMARYSYAWALANVEFIVQTGGMGDIEKILDRIAAGRPTEEALREVLHSDYGDLMQGTVEYLKKSYVR
;
A
#
# COMPACT_ATOMS: atom_id res chain seq x y z
N MET A 1 -66.15 -10.10 12.62
CA MET A 1 -65.32 -11.33 12.62
C MET A 1 -63.87 -10.92 12.59
N GLN A 2 -63.24 -10.80 13.78
CA GLN A 2 -61.84 -10.46 13.96
C GLN A 2 -61.02 -11.74 13.86
N ARG A 3 -60.05 -11.81 12.95
CA ARG A 3 -59.02 -12.85 12.98
C ARG A 3 -57.71 -12.25 13.56
N ARG A 4 -57.38 -12.70 14.76
CA ARG A 4 -56.12 -12.49 15.44
C ARG A 4 -55.02 -13.24 14.68
N TRP A 5 -53.94 -12.53 14.34
CA TRP A 5 -52.71 -13.15 13.89
C TRP A 5 -51.78 -13.31 15.08
N SER A 6 -51.43 -14.55 15.38
CA SER A 6 -50.50 -14.91 16.43
C SER A 6 -49.09 -14.64 15.96
N THR A 7 -48.35 -13.93 16.77
CA THR A 7 -46.89 -13.74 16.61
C THR A 7 -46.18 -15.06 16.87
N ALA A 8 -45.79 -15.76 15.82
CA ALA A 8 -44.83 -16.86 15.92
C ALA A 8 -43.43 -16.26 16.08
N LYS A 9 -42.85 -16.47 17.26
CA LYS A 9 -41.44 -16.21 17.51
C LYS A 9 -40.59 -17.16 16.66
N LEU A 10 -39.93 -16.61 15.63
CA LEU A 10 -38.93 -17.32 14.85
C LEU A 10 -37.63 -17.34 15.68
N THR A 11 -37.46 -18.38 16.46
CA THR A 11 -36.21 -18.71 17.13
C THR A 11 -35.31 -19.29 16.05
N CYS A 12 -34.39 -18.48 15.49
CA CYS A 12 -33.32 -19.00 14.64
C CYS A 12 -32.41 -19.87 15.50
N LEU A 13 -32.54 -21.17 15.31
CA LEU A 13 -31.57 -22.17 15.74
C LEU A 13 -30.37 -22.02 14.82
N LEU A 14 -29.36 -21.24 15.22
CA LEU A 14 -28.02 -21.32 14.69
C LEU A 14 -27.41 -22.64 15.18
N ALA A 15 -27.62 -23.70 14.40
CA ALA A 15 -26.84 -24.92 14.57
C ALA A 15 -25.40 -24.60 14.16
N GLY A 16 -24.60 -24.28 15.16
CA GLY A 16 -23.16 -24.17 15.00
C GLY A 16 -22.61 -25.52 14.54
N ILE A 17 -22.27 -25.63 13.28
CA ILE A 17 -21.35 -26.67 12.81
C ILE A 17 -19.98 -26.23 13.34
N LEU A 18 -19.59 -26.76 14.49
CA LEU A 18 -18.23 -26.76 14.98
C LEU A 18 -17.39 -27.60 14.01
N LEU A 19 -16.89 -26.96 12.94
CA LEU A 19 -15.68 -27.43 12.28
C LEU A 19 -14.55 -27.19 13.30
N THR A 20 -14.10 -28.24 13.94
CA THR A 20 -12.83 -28.26 14.64
C THR A 20 -11.68 -28.33 13.63
N ALA A 21 -11.56 -27.32 12.77
CA ALA A 21 -10.25 -26.89 12.39
C ALA A 21 -9.64 -26.34 13.68
N ALA A 22 -8.57 -26.94 14.15
CA ALA A 22 -7.83 -26.42 15.30
C ALA A 22 -7.43 -24.98 14.91
N ALA A 23 -8.28 -24.02 15.27
CA ALA A 23 -7.96 -22.62 15.11
C ALA A 23 -6.69 -22.43 15.92
N ALA A 24 -5.58 -22.19 15.22
CA ALA A 24 -4.33 -21.87 15.87
C ALA A 24 -4.57 -20.58 16.65
N ARG A 25 -4.81 -20.71 17.94
CA ARG A 25 -4.99 -19.59 18.86
C ARG A 25 -3.61 -19.04 19.16
N ALA A 26 -3.44 -17.75 19.04
CA ALA A 26 -2.23 -17.11 19.52
C ALA A 26 -2.24 -17.11 21.05
N ASP A 27 -1.18 -17.65 21.62
CA ASP A 27 -0.89 -17.59 23.04
C ASP A 27 0.04 -16.40 23.31
N LYS A 28 0.04 -15.87 24.53
CA LYS A 28 0.96 -14.81 24.92
C LYS A 28 1.94 -15.36 25.95
N ILE A 29 3.23 -15.40 25.60
CA ILE A 29 4.28 -15.79 26.53
C ILE A 29 4.73 -14.54 27.27
N VAL A 30 4.54 -14.50 28.59
CA VAL A 30 4.99 -13.40 29.45
C VAL A 30 6.32 -13.77 30.03
N LEU A 31 7.35 -12.95 29.83
CA LEU A 31 8.69 -13.13 30.35
C LEU A 31 8.83 -12.46 31.73
N LYS A 32 9.77 -12.96 32.56
CA LYS A 32 10.06 -12.42 33.91
C LYS A 32 10.53 -10.97 33.93
N ASN A 33 11.00 -10.45 32.79
CA ASN A 33 11.36 -9.04 32.63
C ASN A 33 10.16 -8.14 32.24
N GLY A 34 8.94 -8.70 32.17
CA GLY A 34 7.71 -8.01 31.79
C GLY A 34 7.44 -7.96 30.28
N GLN A 35 8.37 -8.43 29.44
CA GLN A 35 8.14 -8.52 28.00
C GLN A 35 7.08 -9.58 27.68
N LYS A 36 6.30 -9.36 26.64
CA LYS A 36 5.24 -10.23 26.17
C LYS A 36 5.51 -10.63 24.73
N ILE A 37 5.47 -11.95 24.44
CA ILE A 37 5.65 -12.51 23.10
C ILE A 37 4.33 -13.12 22.67
N LEU A 38 3.77 -12.68 21.56
CA LEU A 38 2.64 -13.32 20.91
C LEU A 38 3.15 -14.53 20.13
N ALA A 39 2.58 -15.71 20.39
CA ALA A 39 3.11 -16.96 19.91
C ALA A 39 2.01 -17.94 19.53
N TYR A 40 2.31 -18.80 18.55
CA TYR A 40 1.43 -19.91 18.18
C TYR A 40 2.00 -21.21 18.64
N ASN A 41 1.14 -22.22 18.67
CA ASN A 41 1.57 -23.58 18.93
C ASN A 41 2.57 -23.68 20.10
N VAL A 42 2.28 -22.93 21.18
CA VAL A 42 3.17 -22.88 22.34
C VAL A 42 3.16 -24.21 23.05
N VAL A 43 4.31 -24.89 23.04
CA VAL A 43 4.52 -26.18 23.66
C VAL A 43 5.65 -26.09 24.70
N GLU A 44 5.35 -26.43 25.93
CA GLU A 44 6.37 -26.61 26.95
C GLU A 44 7.02 -27.99 26.79
N ASP A 45 8.34 -28.01 26.56
CA ASP A 45 9.14 -29.23 26.37
C ASP A 45 10.34 -29.23 27.32
N GLY A 46 10.14 -29.82 28.46
CA GLY A 46 11.14 -29.91 29.53
C GLY A 46 11.52 -28.52 30.09
N ASP A 47 12.75 -28.08 29.88
CA ASP A 47 13.30 -26.81 30.30
C ASP A 47 13.16 -25.70 29.26
N LYS A 48 12.44 -25.97 28.16
CA LYS A 48 12.25 -25.05 27.03
C LYS A 48 10.78 -24.85 26.72
N VAL A 49 10.47 -23.68 26.15
CA VAL A 49 9.19 -23.35 25.56
C VAL A 49 9.40 -23.17 24.05
N ARG A 50 8.84 -24.07 23.24
CA ARG A 50 8.79 -23.93 21.78
C ARG A 50 7.50 -23.20 21.39
N TYR A 51 7.62 -22.31 20.45
CA TYR A 51 6.49 -21.51 19.96
C TYR A 51 6.74 -21.07 18.52
N GLU A 52 5.69 -20.69 17.83
CA GLU A 52 5.74 -20.17 16.49
C GLU A 52 5.34 -18.68 16.50
N THR A 53 6.00 -17.87 15.67
CA THR A 53 5.65 -16.48 15.39
C THR A 53 5.40 -16.32 13.89
N SER A 54 4.98 -15.15 13.43
CA SER A 54 4.90 -14.83 12.00
C SER A 54 6.24 -14.99 11.28
N ALA A 55 7.34 -14.93 12.02
CA ALA A 55 8.71 -15.09 11.52
C ALA A 55 9.24 -16.53 11.60
N GLY A 56 8.51 -17.48 12.18
CA GLY A 56 8.87 -18.90 12.25
C GLY A 56 8.90 -19.50 13.65
N GLN A 57 9.40 -20.76 13.76
CA GLN A 57 9.46 -21.50 15.00
C GLN A 57 10.68 -21.11 15.85
N LEU A 58 10.44 -20.77 17.10
CA LEU A 58 11.44 -20.33 18.08
C LEU A 58 11.41 -21.16 19.35
N THR A 59 12.46 -21.03 20.16
CA THR A 59 12.57 -21.73 21.44
C THR A 59 13.16 -20.79 22.50
N LEU A 60 12.51 -20.72 23.66
CA LEU A 60 12.98 -19.99 24.84
C LEU A 60 13.30 -20.94 25.99
N PRO A 61 14.31 -20.63 26.82
CA PRO A 61 14.47 -21.28 28.11
C PRO A 61 13.25 -21.00 29.00
N LYS A 62 12.65 -22.04 29.59
CA LYS A 62 11.52 -21.89 30.52
C LYS A 62 11.89 -21.03 31.75
N SER A 63 13.17 -20.93 32.09
CA SER A 63 13.67 -20.16 33.21
C SER A 63 13.42 -18.67 33.08
N ILE A 64 13.28 -18.12 31.88
CA ILE A 64 13.00 -16.70 31.62
C ILE A 64 11.51 -16.43 31.42
N VAL A 65 10.67 -17.44 31.25
CA VAL A 65 9.22 -17.33 31.12
C VAL A 65 8.60 -17.21 32.52
N ASP A 66 7.72 -16.22 32.69
CA ASP A 66 6.92 -16.07 33.91
C ASP A 66 5.65 -16.94 33.81
N HIS A 67 4.84 -16.72 32.80
CA HIS A 67 3.65 -17.54 32.53
C HIS A 67 3.24 -17.46 31.05
N ILE A 68 2.31 -18.33 30.63
CA ILE A 68 1.74 -18.37 29.29
C ILE A 68 0.22 -18.11 29.40
N GLU A 69 -0.22 -16.98 28.83
CA GLU A 69 -1.63 -16.66 28.68
C GLU A 69 -2.16 -17.38 27.43
N LYS A 70 -3.08 -18.34 27.60
CA LYS A 70 -3.63 -19.11 26.48
C LYS A 70 -4.87 -18.45 25.89
N GLY A 71 -4.94 -18.40 24.54
CA GLY A 71 -6.14 -18.02 23.81
C GLY A 71 -6.21 -16.55 23.42
N GLY A 72 -5.30 -16.08 22.57
CA GLY A 72 -5.39 -14.80 21.87
C GLY A 72 -5.90 -14.95 20.42
N LEU A 73 -6.07 -13.83 19.74
CA LEU A 73 -6.46 -13.76 18.32
C LEU A 73 -5.29 -14.18 17.42
N LEU A 74 -5.61 -14.77 16.25
CA LEU A 74 -4.62 -15.09 15.21
C LEU A 74 -4.02 -13.81 14.65
N PRO A 75 -2.72 -13.70 14.43
CA PRO A 75 -2.20 -12.67 13.51
C PRO A 75 -2.66 -13.01 12.11
N VAL A 76 -3.44 -12.15 11.57
CA VAL A 76 -3.58 -11.99 10.14
C VAL A 76 -2.38 -11.16 9.71
N THR A 77 -1.62 -11.59 8.73
CA THR A 77 -0.70 -10.71 8.02
C THR A 77 -1.58 -9.70 7.28
N GLU A 78 -2.02 -8.67 7.97
CA GLU A 78 -2.63 -7.52 7.32
C GLU A 78 -1.51 -6.55 7.04
N SER A 79 -1.19 -6.42 5.76
CA SER A 79 -0.68 -5.14 5.30
C SER A 79 -1.88 -4.18 5.32
N PRO A 80 -1.82 -3.09 6.04
CA PRO A 80 -2.70 -1.98 5.74
C PRO A 80 -2.23 -1.40 4.41
N ALA A 81 -2.62 -2.02 3.30
CA ALA A 81 -2.43 -1.46 1.97
C ALA A 81 -3.01 -0.03 1.84
N ALA A 82 -3.84 0.35 2.80
CA ALA A 82 -4.38 1.70 2.93
C ALA A 82 -3.57 2.64 3.83
N ALA A 83 -2.55 2.16 4.52
CA ALA A 83 -1.69 3.01 5.37
C ALA A 83 -0.34 3.34 4.73
N ALA A 84 -0.04 2.82 3.54
CA ALA A 84 0.93 3.49 2.69
C ALA A 84 0.42 4.92 2.59
N ALA A 85 1.18 5.86 3.13
CA ALA A 85 0.82 7.26 3.13
C ALA A 85 0.45 7.64 1.70
N SER A 86 -0.83 7.42 1.34
CA SER A 86 -1.41 8.17 0.24
C SER A 86 -1.09 9.59 0.63
N LEU A 87 -0.25 10.23 -0.19
CA LEU A 87 0.06 11.64 0.01
C LEU A 87 -1.29 12.37 0.00
N ASN A 88 -1.89 12.52 1.17
CA ASN A 88 -3.14 13.26 1.32
C ASN A 88 -2.81 14.76 1.29
N ILE A 89 -2.01 15.12 0.28
CA ILE A 89 -1.57 16.48 0.01
C ILE A 89 -2.33 16.94 -1.21
N ALA A 90 -3.00 18.06 -1.10
CA ALA A 90 -3.53 18.73 -2.27
C ALA A 90 -2.39 19.21 -3.18
N PRO A 91 -2.57 19.21 -4.52
CA PRO A 91 -1.60 19.82 -5.42
C PRO A 91 -1.42 21.29 -5.08
N PRO A 92 -0.21 21.87 -5.25
CA PRO A 92 0.03 23.28 -5.03
C PRO A 92 -0.90 24.14 -5.90
N ALA A 93 -1.62 25.05 -5.25
CA ALA A 93 -2.61 25.88 -5.93
C ALA A 93 -1.94 27.06 -6.65
N MET A 94 -2.38 27.33 -7.88
CA MET A 94 -2.06 28.58 -8.56
C MET A 94 -2.97 29.72 -8.09
N GLU A 95 -2.45 30.96 -8.13
CA GLU A 95 -3.27 32.12 -7.90
C GLU A 95 -4.36 32.25 -8.99
N THR A 96 -5.59 32.37 -8.54
CA THR A 96 -6.74 32.51 -9.45
C THR A 96 -6.85 33.94 -9.96
N THR A 97 -6.41 34.18 -11.19
CA THR A 97 -6.62 35.44 -11.90
C THR A 97 -7.77 35.32 -12.91
N ALA A 98 -8.34 36.44 -13.35
CA ALA A 98 -9.39 36.42 -14.38
C ALA A 98 -8.89 35.74 -15.68
N ASN A 99 -7.65 36.01 -16.07
CA ASN A 99 -7.01 35.39 -17.22
C ASN A 99 -6.83 33.88 -17.05
N ALA A 100 -6.36 33.44 -15.89
CA ALA A 100 -6.23 32.00 -15.59
C ALA A 100 -7.58 31.28 -15.66
N THR A 101 -8.64 31.89 -15.11
CA THR A 101 -10.00 31.32 -15.16
C THR A 101 -10.55 31.20 -16.58
N GLU A 102 -10.28 32.19 -17.47
CA GLU A 102 -10.70 32.16 -18.86
C GLU A 102 -9.98 31.04 -19.63
N ILE A 103 -8.67 30.94 -19.47
CA ILE A 103 -7.86 29.91 -20.12
C ILE A 103 -8.23 28.51 -19.62
N ASP A 104 -8.43 28.36 -18.33
CA ASP A 104 -8.86 27.08 -17.72
C ASP A 104 -10.16 26.57 -18.35
N ARG A 105 -11.18 27.47 -18.49
CA ARG A 105 -12.44 27.13 -19.16
C ARG A 105 -12.30 26.88 -20.66
N GLY A 106 -11.33 27.50 -21.32
CA GLY A 106 -11.06 27.26 -22.74
C GLY A 106 -10.32 25.94 -22.96
N ALA A 107 -9.37 25.61 -22.06
CA ALA A 107 -8.57 24.40 -22.16
C ALA A 107 -9.33 23.14 -21.73
N VAL A 108 -10.25 23.27 -20.75
CA VAL A 108 -11.05 22.17 -20.22
C VAL A 108 -12.53 22.56 -20.15
N HIS A 109 -13.36 21.93 -20.95
CA HIS A 109 -14.81 22.13 -20.94
C HIS A 109 -15.54 20.85 -21.33
N ASP A 110 -16.81 20.75 -20.93
CA ASP A 110 -17.67 19.59 -21.21
C ASP A 110 -17.03 18.23 -20.84
N GLY A 111 -16.21 18.20 -19.76
CA GLY A 111 -15.56 17.00 -19.28
C GLY A 111 -14.44 16.49 -20.20
N SER A 112 -13.84 17.35 -21.01
CA SER A 112 -12.75 17.00 -21.92
C SER A 112 -11.75 18.14 -22.10
N ILE A 113 -10.53 17.80 -22.53
CA ILE A 113 -9.48 18.77 -22.87
C ILE A 113 -9.68 19.21 -24.32
N ASP A 114 -9.77 20.54 -24.56
CA ASP A 114 -9.76 21.10 -25.90
C ASP A 114 -8.33 21.22 -26.44
N ARG A 115 -7.89 20.19 -27.14
CA ARG A 115 -6.57 20.11 -27.76
C ARG A 115 -6.37 21.20 -28.86
N ASN A 116 -7.44 21.66 -29.53
CA ASN A 116 -7.35 22.69 -30.54
C ASN A 116 -7.10 24.05 -29.90
N TYR A 117 -7.77 24.35 -28.80
CA TYR A 117 -7.54 25.57 -28.05
C TYR A 117 -6.11 25.64 -27.50
N ILE A 118 -5.62 24.54 -26.91
CA ILE A 118 -4.23 24.45 -26.43
C ILE A 118 -3.25 24.69 -27.59
N ALA A 119 -3.42 23.99 -28.72
CA ALA A 119 -2.57 24.15 -29.91
C ALA A 119 -2.57 25.58 -30.48
N GLN A 120 -3.70 26.31 -30.40
CA GLN A 120 -3.75 27.73 -30.77
C GLN A 120 -2.85 28.56 -29.84
N LEU A 121 -2.92 28.34 -28.52
CA LEU A 121 -2.09 29.10 -27.56
C LEU A 121 -0.60 28.74 -27.69
N GLU A 122 -0.27 27.49 -28.01
CA GLU A 122 1.11 27.07 -28.34
C GLU A 122 1.64 27.81 -29.59
N GLU A 123 0.80 27.97 -30.64
CA GLU A 123 1.18 28.72 -31.85
C GLU A 123 1.41 30.19 -31.54
N GLU A 124 0.53 30.83 -30.73
CA GLU A 124 0.72 32.19 -30.25
C GLU A 124 2.04 32.36 -29.47
N ALA A 125 2.40 31.35 -28.65
CA ALA A 125 3.62 31.33 -27.83
C ALA A 125 4.91 31.19 -28.67
N ARG A 126 4.84 30.67 -29.90
CA ARG A 126 6.00 30.61 -30.83
C ARG A 126 6.59 31.98 -31.13
N GLY A 127 5.78 33.03 -31.00
CA GLY A 127 6.24 34.44 -31.12
C GLY A 127 7.12 34.91 -29.97
N GLY A 128 7.29 34.10 -28.90
CA GLY A 128 8.20 34.35 -27.78
C GLY A 128 7.77 35.44 -26.82
N SER A 129 6.52 35.93 -26.89
CA SER A 129 6.07 36.95 -25.94
C SER A 129 5.78 36.32 -24.57
N ALA A 130 6.17 37.01 -23.48
CA ALA A 130 5.96 36.53 -22.12
C ALA A 130 4.48 36.23 -21.81
N ASN A 131 3.56 37.07 -22.30
CA ASN A 131 2.13 36.87 -22.11
C ASN A 131 1.59 35.63 -22.86
N ALA A 132 2.06 35.39 -24.11
CA ALA A 132 1.64 34.20 -24.86
C ALA A 132 2.21 32.93 -24.23
N ASN A 133 3.44 32.94 -23.74
CA ASN A 133 4.02 31.83 -23.00
C ASN A 133 3.24 31.53 -21.71
N GLU A 134 2.87 32.57 -20.95
CA GLU A 134 2.05 32.41 -19.75
C GLU A 134 0.69 31.78 -20.05
N ARG A 135 0.01 32.21 -21.14
CA ARG A 135 -1.26 31.61 -21.56
C ARG A 135 -1.14 30.16 -21.96
N ALA A 136 -0.09 29.78 -22.71
CA ALA A 136 0.17 28.39 -23.05
C ALA A 136 0.49 27.55 -21.79
N ALA A 137 1.31 28.06 -20.86
CA ALA A 137 1.59 27.43 -19.61
C ALA A 137 0.33 27.17 -18.76
N LEU A 138 -0.57 28.16 -18.68
CA LEU A 138 -1.84 28.01 -17.97
C LEU A 138 -2.75 26.95 -18.61
N ALA A 139 -2.81 26.89 -19.93
CA ALA A 139 -3.62 25.90 -20.65
C ALA A 139 -3.10 24.45 -20.41
N HIS A 140 -1.80 24.26 -20.48
CA HIS A 140 -1.18 22.98 -20.12
C HIS A 140 -1.35 22.65 -18.64
N HIS A 141 -1.27 23.62 -17.74
CA HIS A 141 -1.55 23.41 -16.33
C HIS A 141 -3.00 22.95 -16.10
N ALA A 142 -3.99 23.58 -16.75
CA ALA A 142 -5.38 23.17 -16.69
C ALA A 142 -5.57 21.74 -17.20
N ALA A 143 -4.96 21.39 -18.34
CA ALA A 143 -4.96 20.03 -18.87
C ALA A 143 -4.31 19.03 -17.88
N SER A 144 -3.19 19.40 -17.27
CA SER A 144 -2.53 18.58 -16.24
C SER A 144 -3.43 18.32 -15.04
N GLN A 145 -4.12 19.35 -14.53
CA GLN A 145 -5.05 19.19 -13.40
C GLN A 145 -6.26 18.32 -13.77
N PHE A 146 -6.74 18.43 -15.01
CA PHE A 146 -7.80 17.57 -15.52
C PHE A 146 -7.37 16.10 -15.52
N GLU A 147 -6.23 15.76 -16.13
CA GLU A 147 -5.71 14.39 -16.16
C GLU A 147 -5.41 13.86 -14.74
N LEU A 148 -4.87 14.72 -13.87
CA LEU A 148 -4.63 14.37 -12.46
C LEU A 148 -5.93 14.01 -11.74
N SER A 149 -7.02 14.75 -11.98
CA SER A 149 -8.34 14.49 -11.39
C SER A 149 -8.97 13.18 -11.91
N HIS A 150 -8.65 12.80 -13.15
CA HIS A 150 -9.07 11.52 -13.77
C HIS A 150 -8.09 10.39 -13.47
N GLY A 151 -6.96 10.74 -12.87
CA GLY A 151 -5.99 9.77 -12.37
C GLY A 151 -4.98 9.29 -13.40
N ASP A 152 -4.93 9.86 -14.58
CA ASP A 152 -3.87 9.58 -15.55
C ASP A 152 -2.63 10.41 -15.20
N LEU A 153 -1.76 9.85 -14.34
CA LEU A 153 -0.55 10.52 -13.90
C LEU A 153 0.50 10.68 -15.00
N ASP A 154 0.47 9.84 -16.03
CA ASP A 154 1.40 9.94 -17.16
C ASP A 154 1.06 11.15 -18.02
N LEU A 155 -0.22 11.28 -18.39
CA LEU A 155 -0.69 12.46 -19.14
C LEU A 155 -0.58 13.72 -18.29
N ALA A 156 -0.96 13.67 -17.00
CA ALA A 156 -0.81 14.80 -16.08
C ALA A 156 0.63 15.31 -16.01
N LEU A 157 1.62 14.39 -15.89
CA LEU A 157 3.04 14.75 -15.84
C LEU A 157 3.52 15.35 -17.17
N SER A 158 3.07 14.79 -18.30
CA SER A 158 3.39 15.30 -19.63
C SER A 158 2.93 16.76 -19.79
N GLU A 159 1.68 17.03 -19.43
CA GLU A 159 1.09 18.38 -19.48
C GLU A 159 1.77 19.34 -18.48
N ALA A 160 2.06 18.90 -17.26
CA ALA A 160 2.77 19.73 -16.27
C ALA A 160 4.17 20.13 -16.74
N ARG A 161 4.92 19.20 -17.36
CA ARG A 161 6.23 19.49 -17.96
C ARG A 161 6.12 20.44 -19.15
N ALA A 162 5.07 20.31 -19.98
CA ALA A 162 4.80 21.26 -21.04
C ALA A 162 4.55 22.68 -20.48
N ALA A 163 3.75 22.81 -19.42
CA ALA A 163 3.54 24.09 -18.74
C ALA A 163 4.86 24.73 -18.27
N VAL A 164 5.73 23.95 -17.61
CA VAL A 164 7.05 24.42 -17.16
C VAL A 164 7.93 24.85 -18.34
N SER A 165 7.83 24.21 -19.51
CA SER A 165 8.66 24.56 -20.67
C SER A 165 8.38 25.98 -21.19
N TYR A 166 7.15 26.50 -21.03
CA TYR A 166 6.76 27.84 -21.40
C TYR A 166 7.14 28.90 -20.36
N THR A 167 7.09 28.53 -19.06
CA THR A 167 7.40 29.47 -17.95
C THR A 167 8.25 28.77 -16.89
N PRO A 168 9.55 28.52 -17.15
CA PRO A 168 10.41 27.70 -16.28
C PRO A 168 10.71 28.33 -14.90
N GLU A 169 10.55 29.64 -14.77
CA GLU A 169 10.80 30.39 -13.53
C GLU A 169 9.54 30.54 -12.65
N GLN A 170 8.48 29.77 -12.91
CA GLN A 170 7.26 29.82 -12.11
C GLN A 170 7.25 28.70 -11.08
N ALA A 171 7.55 29.02 -9.82
CA ALA A 171 7.73 28.05 -8.75
C ALA A 171 6.54 27.10 -8.57
N VAL A 172 5.30 27.56 -8.72
CA VAL A 172 4.11 26.73 -8.55
C VAL A 172 4.01 25.62 -9.61
N LEU A 173 4.41 25.90 -10.86
CA LEU A 173 4.40 24.89 -11.93
C LEU A 173 5.48 23.82 -11.67
N LEU A 174 6.65 24.20 -11.20
CA LEU A 174 7.69 23.29 -10.78
C LEU A 174 7.22 22.39 -9.63
N MET A 175 6.53 22.97 -8.65
CA MET A 175 5.94 22.21 -7.53
C MET A 175 4.84 21.26 -8.01
N ASN A 176 4.05 21.62 -9.02
CA ASN A 176 3.04 20.72 -9.59
C ASN A 176 3.68 19.51 -10.30
N VAL A 177 4.76 19.71 -11.07
CA VAL A 177 5.53 18.59 -11.63
C VAL A 177 6.04 17.68 -10.53
N ALA A 178 6.66 18.26 -9.50
CA ALA A 178 7.17 17.49 -8.36
C ALA A 178 6.05 16.74 -7.62
N TYR A 179 4.91 17.36 -7.41
CA TYR A 179 3.74 16.72 -6.80
C TYR A 179 3.30 15.45 -7.57
N ILE A 180 3.18 15.55 -8.91
CA ILE A 180 2.80 14.40 -9.74
C ILE A 180 3.88 13.32 -9.68
N GLN A 181 5.16 13.70 -9.69
CA GLN A 181 6.27 12.74 -9.54
C GLN A 181 6.25 12.03 -8.17
N LEU A 182 5.91 12.75 -7.09
CA LEU A 182 5.72 12.14 -5.77
C LEU A 182 4.59 11.10 -5.78
N GLN A 183 3.47 11.40 -6.45
CA GLN A 183 2.37 10.44 -6.62
C GLN A 183 2.81 9.18 -7.40
N ARG A 184 3.78 9.32 -8.29
CA ARG A 184 4.39 8.22 -9.07
C ARG A 184 5.54 7.53 -8.34
N SER A 185 5.84 7.90 -7.08
CA SER A 185 7.01 7.44 -6.32
C SER A 185 8.37 7.76 -6.98
N GLU A 186 8.41 8.75 -7.85
CA GLU A 186 9.62 9.28 -8.49
C GLU A 186 10.29 10.33 -7.58
N PHE A 187 10.64 9.93 -6.37
CA PHE A 187 11.05 10.86 -5.30
C PHE A 187 12.31 11.65 -5.64
N ARG A 188 13.31 11.02 -6.23
CA ARG A 188 14.57 11.68 -6.58
C ARG A 188 14.35 12.74 -7.67
N GLN A 189 13.57 12.42 -8.70
CA GLN A 189 13.25 13.33 -9.78
C GLN A 189 12.45 14.52 -9.27
N SER A 190 11.54 14.31 -8.31
CA SER A 190 10.75 15.41 -7.72
C SER A 190 11.64 16.42 -7.01
N LEU A 191 12.72 15.99 -6.34
CA LEU A 191 13.65 16.91 -5.67
C LEU A 191 14.36 17.86 -6.63
N GLU A 192 14.61 17.47 -7.87
CA GLU A 192 15.23 18.37 -8.88
C GLU A 192 14.35 19.59 -9.13
N PHE A 193 13.04 19.39 -9.28
CA PHE A 193 12.07 20.46 -9.47
C PHE A 193 11.85 21.27 -8.18
N LEU A 194 11.81 20.60 -7.02
CA LEU A 194 11.65 21.26 -5.73
C LEU A 194 12.86 22.12 -5.35
N ASP A 195 14.07 21.69 -5.69
CA ASP A 195 15.26 22.50 -5.48
C ASP A 195 15.28 23.74 -6.37
N HIS A 196 14.72 23.67 -7.60
CA HIS A 196 14.52 24.85 -8.42
C HIS A 196 13.44 25.75 -7.83
N ALA A 197 12.27 25.20 -7.46
CA ALA A 197 11.19 25.97 -6.84
C ALA A 197 11.65 26.65 -5.53
N ARG A 198 12.50 25.99 -4.74
CA ARG A 198 13.08 26.53 -3.51
C ARG A 198 13.93 27.78 -3.74
N ARG A 199 14.68 27.84 -4.84
CA ARG A 199 15.46 29.04 -5.21
C ARG A 199 14.57 30.19 -5.61
N LEU A 200 13.44 29.95 -6.25
CA LEU A 200 12.49 30.95 -6.71
C LEU A 200 11.59 31.45 -5.57
N ALA A 201 11.17 30.56 -4.68
CA ALA A 201 10.23 30.83 -3.60
C ALA A 201 10.68 30.23 -2.26
N PRO A 202 11.75 30.77 -1.64
CA PRO A 202 12.36 30.21 -0.42
C PRO A 202 11.46 30.29 0.82
N ASP A 203 10.43 31.13 0.79
CA ASP A 203 9.46 31.29 1.89
C ASP A 203 8.10 30.62 1.59
N ASN A 204 8.02 29.77 0.56
CA ASN A 204 6.83 28.98 0.28
C ASN A 204 6.89 27.65 1.07
N ALA A 205 5.88 27.43 1.95
CA ALA A 205 5.79 26.25 2.79
C ALA A 205 5.63 24.95 1.97
N ASP A 206 4.93 24.98 0.82
CA ASP A 206 4.65 23.79 0.01
C ASP A 206 5.93 23.18 -0.58
N VAL A 207 6.95 23.99 -0.88
CA VAL A 207 8.26 23.49 -1.33
C VAL A 207 8.85 22.55 -0.30
N TYR A 208 8.87 22.95 0.97
CA TYR A 208 9.44 22.16 2.06
C TYR A 208 8.53 20.99 2.46
N LYS A 209 7.21 21.17 2.35
CA LYS A 209 6.22 20.11 2.55
C LYS A 209 6.46 18.96 1.57
N LEU A 210 6.53 19.26 0.27
CA LEU A 210 6.77 18.28 -0.79
C LEU A 210 8.17 17.68 -0.72
N SER A 211 9.22 18.48 -0.43
CA SER A 211 10.58 17.96 -0.24
C SER A 211 10.66 16.98 0.92
N GLY A 212 9.98 17.26 2.03
CA GLY A 212 9.90 16.36 3.17
C GLY A 212 9.27 15.01 2.79
N TRP A 213 8.21 15.02 1.97
CA TRP A 213 7.61 13.79 1.45
C TRP A 213 8.55 13.02 0.53
N ALA A 214 9.27 13.71 -0.36
CA ALA A 214 10.30 13.08 -1.19
C ALA A 214 11.35 12.37 -0.35
N TYR A 215 11.91 13.05 0.64
CA TYR A 215 12.93 12.48 1.52
C TYR A 215 12.38 11.30 2.35
N TYR A 216 11.16 11.41 2.86
CA TYR A 216 10.55 10.32 3.60
C TYR A 216 10.33 9.08 2.72
N GLY A 217 9.85 9.28 1.49
CA GLY A 217 9.71 8.21 0.49
C GLY A 217 11.05 7.56 0.09
N MET A 218 12.15 8.32 0.13
CA MET A 218 13.52 7.83 -0.07
C MET A 218 14.15 7.20 1.18
N ASN A 219 13.36 6.88 2.22
CA ASN A 219 13.86 6.34 3.49
C ASN A 219 14.89 7.25 4.21
N ARG A 220 14.74 8.58 4.04
CA ARG A 220 15.58 9.61 4.69
C ARG A 220 14.76 10.45 5.67
N PRO A 221 14.27 9.86 6.78
CA PRO A 221 13.42 10.57 7.74
C PRO A 221 14.14 11.77 8.39
N ASP A 222 15.45 11.75 8.51
CA ASP A 222 16.29 12.85 9.00
C ASP A 222 16.12 14.12 8.17
N LEU A 223 16.17 14.00 6.84
CA LEU A 223 15.96 15.11 5.91
C LEU A 223 14.50 15.53 5.84
N ALA A 224 13.58 14.57 5.88
CA ALA A 224 12.14 14.84 5.91
C ALA A 224 11.77 15.71 7.12
N VAL A 225 12.22 15.34 8.33
CA VAL A 225 11.99 16.10 9.56
C VAL A 225 12.53 17.53 9.45
N LYS A 226 13.72 17.70 8.88
CA LYS A 226 14.30 19.02 8.66
C LYS A 226 13.41 19.91 7.79
N ASP A 227 12.96 19.41 6.66
CA ASP A 227 12.16 20.19 5.72
C ASP A 227 10.74 20.39 6.25
N TRP A 228 10.10 19.39 6.87
CA TRP A 228 8.79 19.55 7.50
C TRP A 228 8.79 20.55 8.67
N LYS A 229 9.84 20.61 9.49
CA LYS A 229 10.01 21.66 10.51
C LYS A 229 10.10 23.04 9.86
N LYS A 230 10.79 23.16 8.73
CA LYS A 230 10.83 24.44 7.99
C LYS A 230 9.45 24.81 7.44
N ALA A 231 8.71 23.83 6.83
CA ALA A 231 7.36 24.06 6.37
C ALA A 231 6.44 24.56 7.50
N GLN A 232 6.44 23.89 8.65
CA GLN A 232 5.65 24.26 9.83
C GLN A 232 6.02 25.64 10.39
N SER A 233 7.28 26.07 10.26
CA SER A 233 7.70 27.40 10.68
C SER A 233 7.17 28.52 9.76
N ILE A 234 6.82 28.20 8.51
CA ILE A 234 6.25 29.15 7.54
C ILE A 234 4.72 29.15 7.63
N HIS A 235 4.13 27.96 7.55
CA HIS A 235 2.68 27.78 7.62
C HIS A 235 2.36 26.48 8.39
N HIS A 236 1.46 26.58 9.37
CA HIS A 236 1.04 25.40 10.14
C HIS A 236 0.09 24.52 9.31
N ASP A 237 0.44 23.23 9.19
CA ASP A 237 -0.31 22.21 8.47
C ASP A 237 -0.44 20.95 9.34
N ALA A 238 -1.66 20.51 9.61
CA ALA A 238 -1.92 19.38 10.51
C ALA A 238 -1.42 18.04 9.94
N ASP A 239 -1.49 17.86 8.62
CA ASP A 239 -1.01 16.63 7.96
C ASP A 239 0.52 16.54 8.04
N VAL A 240 1.20 17.68 7.80
CA VAL A 240 2.65 17.78 7.98
C VAL A 240 3.05 17.54 9.45
N GLN A 241 2.24 18.04 10.40
CA GLN A 241 2.50 17.80 11.84
C GLN A 241 2.44 16.31 12.17
N THR A 242 1.40 15.61 11.67
CA THR A 242 1.24 14.17 11.88
C THR A 242 2.40 13.37 11.28
N ALA A 243 2.80 13.71 10.05
CA ALA A 243 3.93 13.08 9.37
C ALA A 243 5.26 13.34 10.09
N LEU A 244 5.47 14.57 10.56
CA LEU A 244 6.65 14.97 11.35
C LEU A 244 6.76 14.13 12.64
N GLU A 245 5.67 14.02 13.39
CA GLU A 245 5.65 13.22 14.63
C GLU A 245 5.94 11.73 14.35
N LYS A 246 5.43 11.18 13.24
CA LYS A 246 5.73 9.82 12.82
C LYS A 246 7.21 9.67 12.50
N ALA A 247 7.78 10.53 11.67
CA ALA A 247 9.19 10.48 11.29
C ALA A 247 10.13 10.66 12.50
N GLU A 248 9.77 11.53 13.46
CA GLU A 248 10.53 11.70 14.70
C GLU A 248 10.47 10.45 15.60
N ARG A 249 9.36 9.70 15.60
CA ARG A 249 9.32 8.40 16.29
C ARG A 249 10.22 7.38 15.61
N ASP A 250 10.16 7.30 14.27
CA ASP A 250 11.04 6.42 13.49
C ASP A 250 12.51 6.67 13.81
N ILE A 251 12.95 7.94 13.79
CA ILE A 251 14.33 8.32 14.08
C ILE A 251 14.75 7.90 15.49
N ARG A 252 13.90 8.16 16.50
CA ARG A 252 14.23 7.80 17.90
C ARG A 252 14.38 6.30 18.10
N GLU A 253 13.49 5.51 17.51
CA GLU A 253 13.55 4.04 17.63
C GLU A 253 14.73 3.46 16.86
N GLU A 254 15.05 4.07 15.71
CA GLU A 254 16.09 3.57 14.81
C GLU A 254 17.46 4.22 15.04
N GLU A 255 17.66 4.98 16.14
CA GLU A 255 18.90 5.73 16.43
C GLU A 255 20.13 4.81 16.44
N ASP A 256 20.02 3.62 17.03
CA ASP A 256 21.10 2.63 17.15
C ASP A 256 21.07 1.57 16.03
N TYR A 257 20.21 1.73 15.01
CA TYR A 257 20.10 0.75 13.95
C TYR A 257 21.28 0.82 12.98
N ARG A 258 21.70 -0.35 12.51
CA ARG A 258 22.67 -0.48 11.43
C ARG A 258 21.95 -0.47 10.09
N GLU A 259 22.67 -0.07 9.07
CA GLU A 259 22.18 -0.01 7.71
C GLU A 259 23.01 -0.90 6.79
N ASN A 260 22.32 -1.67 5.94
CA ASN A 260 22.88 -2.43 4.84
C ASN A 260 22.10 -2.10 3.58
N GLU A 261 22.78 -2.02 2.45
CA GLU A 261 22.16 -1.72 1.16
C GLU A 261 22.42 -2.85 0.16
N SER A 262 21.52 -3.00 -0.80
CA SER A 262 21.67 -3.82 -1.98
C SER A 262 21.20 -3.04 -3.22
N ALA A 263 21.05 -3.69 -4.37
CA ALA A 263 20.64 -3.00 -5.61
C ALA A 263 19.27 -2.33 -5.50
N HIS A 264 18.32 -2.98 -4.81
CA HIS A 264 16.92 -2.56 -4.76
C HIS A 264 16.40 -2.28 -3.35
N PHE A 265 17.25 -2.42 -2.31
CA PHE A 265 16.81 -2.30 -0.92
C PHE A 265 17.76 -1.50 -0.05
N GLN A 266 17.16 -0.73 0.88
CA GLN A 266 17.84 -0.14 2.03
C GLN A 266 17.28 -0.80 3.30
N LEU A 267 18.10 -1.61 3.95
CA LEU A 267 17.73 -2.38 5.13
C LEU A 267 18.31 -1.74 6.39
N ARG A 268 17.43 -1.41 7.33
CA ARG A 268 17.81 -0.98 8.70
C ARG A 268 17.42 -2.05 9.70
N TYR A 269 18.27 -2.31 10.67
CA TYR A 269 18.05 -3.34 11.68
C TYR A 269 18.71 -3.00 13.00
N ASN A 270 18.11 -3.44 14.11
CA ASN A 270 18.67 -3.27 15.43
C ASN A 270 20.05 -3.91 15.51
N GLY A 271 21.03 -3.17 16.04
CA GLY A 271 22.43 -3.61 16.12
C GLY A 271 22.67 -4.86 16.96
N ALA A 272 21.70 -5.26 17.79
CA ALA A 272 21.72 -6.52 18.54
C ALA A 272 21.24 -7.72 17.68
N ALA A 273 20.65 -7.49 16.49
CA ALA A 273 20.32 -8.56 15.58
C ALA A 273 21.59 -9.18 14.98
N GLU A 274 21.52 -10.48 14.65
CA GLU A 274 22.64 -11.19 14.01
C GLU A 274 22.97 -10.54 12.66
N PRO A 275 24.22 -10.09 12.42
CA PRO A 275 24.60 -9.49 11.13
C PRO A 275 24.40 -10.43 9.93
N GLY A 276 24.40 -11.74 10.18
CA GLY A 276 24.08 -12.78 9.19
C GLY A 276 22.65 -12.68 8.69
N LEU A 277 21.69 -12.51 9.62
CA LEU A 277 20.27 -12.39 9.27
C LEU A 277 20.01 -11.23 8.31
N ALA A 278 20.59 -10.05 8.55
CA ALA A 278 20.40 -8.88 7.69
C ALA A 278 20.85 -9.14 6.23
N ARG A 279 21.99 -9.81 6.06
CA ARG A 279 22.49 -10.21 4.74
C ARG A 279 21.60 -11.24 4.07
N ASP A 280 21.16 -12.24 4.82
CA ASP A 280 20.29 -13.31 4.31
C ASP A 280 18.90 -12.76 3.93
N VAL A 281 18.38 -11.80 4.69
CA VAL A 281 17.13 -11.08 4.35
C VAL A 281 17.29 -10.31 3.04
N LEU A 282 18.37 -9.54 2.87
CA LEU A 282 18.60 -8.83 1.60
C LEU A 282 18.73 -9.79 0.42
N HIS A 283 19.43 -10.91 0.59
CA HIS A 283 19.55 -11.93 -0.46
C HIS A 283 18.19 -12.54 -0.83
N ALA A 284 17.35 -12.86 0.15
CA ALA A 284 16.00 -13.36 -0.08
C ALA A 284 15.12 -12.32 -0.80
N LEU A 285 15.19 -11.06 -0.37
CA LEU A 285 14.44 -9.95 -0.97
C LEU A 285 14.83 -9.70 -2.43
N GLU A 286 16.14 -9.74 -2.76
CA GLU A 286 16.60 -9.61 -4.16
C GLU A 286 16.06 -10.73 -5.05
N GLY A 287 16.02 -11.97 -4.53
CA GLY A 287 15.41 -13.09 -5.24
C GLY A 287 13.90 -12.93 -5.44
N HIS A 288 13.19 -12.41 -4.44
CA HIS A 288 11.75 -12.10 -4.55
C HIS A 288 11.49 -10.94 -5.51
N TYR A 289 12.32 -9.89 -5.45
CA TYR A 289 12.23 -8.73 -6.33
C TYR A 289 12.24 -9.16 -7.81
N GLN A 290 13.23 -9.94 -8.22
CA GLN A 290 13.35 -10.41 -9.61
C GLN A 290 12.12 -11.22 -10.06
N GLN A 291 11.55 -12.03 -9.16
CA GLN A 291 10.35 -12.82 -9.48
C GLN A 291 9.10 -11.96 -9.63
N ILE A 292 8.92 -10.97 -8.74
CA ILE A 292 7.76 -10.06 -8.78
C ILE A 292 7.90 -9.09 -9.96
N GLU A 293 9.10 -8.56 -10.20
CA GLU A 293 9.41 -7.70 -11.35
C GLU A 293 9.02 -8.40 -12.67
N ALA A 294 9.46 -9.66 -12.85
CA ALA A 294 9.11 -10.43 -14.03
C ALA A 294 7.61 -10.76 -14.12
N ALA A 295 6.94 -10.98 -12.98
CA ALA A 295 5.51 -11.31 -12.94
C ALA A 295 4.59 -10.12 -13.21
N LEU A 296 4.99 -8.92 -12.77
CA LEU A 296 4.20 -7.69 -12.90
C LEU A 296 4.72 -6.73 -13.98
N ASN A 297 5.82 -7.10 -14.67
CA ASN A 297 6.50 -6.28 -15.68
C ASN A 297 6.67 -4.83 -15.20
N TYR A 298 7.15 -4.67 -13.97
CA TYR A 298 7.32 -3.38 -13.32
C TYR A 298 8.52 -3.39 -12.40
N SER A 299 9.30 -2.32 -12.44
CA SER A 299 10.48 -2.10 -11.60
C SER A 299 10.29 -0.83 -10.79
N PRO A 300 10.23 -0.91 -9.45
CA PRO A 300 10.22 0.26 -8.60
C PRO A 300 11.37 1.23 -8.91
N PRO A 301 11.11 2.55 -9.08
CA PRO A 301 12.13 3.51 -9.50
C PRO A 301 13.15 3.85 -8.40
N GLU A 302 12.81 3.59 -7.15
CA GLU A 302 13.66 3.88 -5.98
C GLU A 302 13.84 2.63 -5.13
N PRO A 303 14.98 2.50 -4.41
CA PRO A 303 15.18 1.41 -3.46
C PRO A 303 14.11 1.38 -2.37
N ILE A 304 13.63 0.18 -2.07
CA ILE A 304 12.57 -0.04 -1.07
C ILE A 304 13.20 -0.09 0.33
N GLY A 305 12.67 0.71 1.24
CA GLY A 305 13.08 0.73 2.64
C GLY A 305 12.54 -0.48 3.40
N ILE A 306 13.44 -1.20 4.09
CA ILE A 306 13.11 -2.34 4.96
C ILE A 306 13.60 -2.04 6.37
N VAL A 307 12.78 -2.32 7.37
CA VAL A 307 13.20 -2.17 8.77
C VAL A 307 12.87 -3.43 9.55
N LEU A 308 13.91 -4.01 10.14
CA LEU A 308 13.77 -5.17 11.02
C LEU A 308 13.76 -4.71 12.47
N TYR A 309 12.63 -4.85 13.12
CA TYR A 309 12.40 -4.43 14.50
C TYR A 309 12.48 -5.57 15.50
N THR A 310 12.71 -5.21 16.77
CA THR A 310 12.24 -6.04 17.88
C THR A 310 10.71 -6.01 17.92
N GLU A 311 10.07 -6.99 18.59
CA GLU A 311 8.60 -6.96 18.72
C GLU A 311 8.09 -5.69 19.43
N GLN A 312 8.79 -5.26 20.47
CA GLN A 312 8.42 -4.06 21.20
C GLN A 312 8.57 -2.81 20.31
N GLY A 313 9.71 -2.65 19.63
CA GLY A 313 9.94 -1.53 18.70
C GLY A 313 8.91 -1.49 17.57
N PHE A 314 8.53 -2.67 17.05
CA PHE A 314 7.47 -2.75 16.03
C PHE A 314 6.13 -2.25 16.56
N ALA A 315 5.71 -2.70 17.75
CA ALA A 315 4.46 -2.26 18.36
C ALA A 315 4.44 -0.76 18.70
N ASP A 316 5.55 -0.23 19.22
CA ASP A 316 5.68 1.17 19.64
C ASP A 316 5.62 2.14 18.44
N ILE A 317 6.19 1.74 17.31
CA ILE A 317 6.23 2.55 16.08
C ILE A 317 4.93 2.47 15.30
N THR A 318 4.50 1.24 15.00
CA THR A 318 3.38 1.05 14.08
C THR A 318 2.04 1.35 14.73
N ARG A 319 1.98 1.23 16.06
CA ARG A 319 0.71 1.21 16.82
C ARG A 319 -0.29 0.22 16.25
N ALA A 320 0.20 -0.72 15.46
CA ALA A 320 -0.61 -1.76 14.88
C ALA A 320 -1.14 -2.71 15.97
N PRO A 321 -2.31 -3.31 15.79
CA PRO A 321 -2.79 -4.35 16.66
C PRO A 321 -1.75 -5.47 16.79
N GLN A 322 -1.68 -6.13 17.95
CA GLN A 322 -0.68 -7.18 18.24
C GLN A 322 -0.71 -8.38 17.28
N TRP A 323 -1.77 -8.50 16.49
CA TRP A 323 -1.93 -9.55 15.49
C TRP A 323 -1.33 -9.21 14.11
N VAL A 324 -0.85 -7.97 13.90
CA VAL A 324 -0.19 -7.57 12.65
C VAL A 324 1.23 -8.12 12.64
N GLY A 325 1.51 -9.03 11.71
CA GLY A 325 2.80 -9.73 11.60
C GLY A 325 3.87 -8.95 10.83
N ALA A 326 3.47 -7.99 10.01
CA ALA A 326 4.32 -7.05 9.28
C ALA A 326 3.49 -5.87 8.82
N LEU A 327 4.12 -4.79 8.39
CA LEU A 327 3.46 -3.57 7.93
C LEU A 327 4.22 -2.96 6.74
N ASN A 328 3.50 -2.57 5.70
CA ASN A 328 4.03 -1.77 4.62
C ASN A 328 3.33 -0.40 4.58
N ASP A 329 3.97 0.63 5.07
CA ASP A 329 3.51 2.02 5.09
C ASP A 329 4.38 2.94 4.23
N GLY A 330 4.94 2.39 3.15
CA GLY A 330 5.99 2.98 2.32
C GLY A 330 7.38 2.43 2.69
N ARG A 331 7.49 1.80 3.86
CA ARG A 331 8.63 1.01 4.32
C ARG A 331 8.11 -0.35 4.79
N ILE A 332 8.78 -1.43 4.43
CA ILE A 332 8.44 -2.75 4.93
C ILE A 332 9.00 -2.91 6.34
N ARG A 333 8.13 -3.03 7.32
CA ARG A 333 8.47 -3.14 8.74
C ARG A 333 8.16 -4.53 9.24
N VAL A 334 9.17 -5.25 9.72
CA VAL A 334 9.03 -6.66 10.12
C VAL A 334 9.65 -6.89 11.50
N PRO A 335 8.91 -7.46 12.46
CA PRO A 335 9.49 -7.90 13.72
C PRO A 335 10.26 -9.21 13.52
N VAL A 336 11.54 -9.24 13.91
CA VAL A 336 12.43 -10.41 13.72
C VAL A 336 13.12 -10.86 14.99
N GLN A 337 12.60 -10.53 16.15
CA GLN A 337 13.25 -10.82 17.43
C GLN A 337 13.52 -12.33 17.59
N GLY A 338 14.76 -12.65 17.93
CA GLY A 338 15.20 -14.02 18.21
C GLY A 338 15.50 -14.88 16.98
N LEU A 339 15.31 -14.38 15.77
CA LEU A 339 15.72 -15.06 14.55
C LEU A 339 17.22 -14.86 14.27
N THR A 340 17.88 -15.94 13.88
CA THR A 340 19.29 -15.95 13.47
C THR A 340 19.48 -16.23 11.98
N ALA A 341 18.40 -16.65 11.29
CA ALA A 341 18.37 -16.94 9.86
C ALA A 341 16.99 -16.67 9.27
N VAL A 342 16.90 -16.54 7.95
CA VAL A 342 15.62 -16.42 7.23
C VAL A 342 14.90 -17.76 7.27
N THR A 343 13.75 -17.79 7.94
CA THR A 343 12.87 -18.96 7.93
C THR A 343 11.97 -18.94 6.68
N PRO A 344 11.39 -20.09 6.28
CA PRO A 344 10.39 -20.12 5.21
C PRO A 344 9.22 -19.15 5.44
N GLU A 345 8.79 -19.01 6.70
CA GLU A 345 7.71 -18.12 7.11
C GLU A 345 8.11 -16.65 6.92
N LEU A 346 9.29 -16.25 7.42
CA LEU A 346 9.81 -14.89 7.21
C LEU A 346 9.97 -14.59 5.71
N SER A 347 10.47 -15.55 4.93
CA SER A 347 10.62 -15.40 3.47
C SER A 347 9.26 -15.16 2.79
N ARG A 348 8.20 -15.87 3.21
CA ARG A 348 6.84 -15.64 2.69
C ARG A 348 6.31 -14.25 3.06
N VAL A 349 6.47 -13.83 4.33
CA VAL A 349 6.06 -12.49 4.80
C VAL A 349 6.78 -11.40 4.01
N LEU A 350 8.10 -11.51 3.85
CA LEU A 350 8.88 -10.55 3.06
C LEU A 350 8.39 -10.47 1.62
N ARG A 351 8.07 -11.60 1.00
CA ARG A 351 7.54 -11.65 -0.36
C ARG A 351 6.16 -11.02 -0.47
N HIS A 352 5.29 -11.28 0.50
CA HIS A 352 3.96 -10.69 0.60
C HIS A 352 4.03 -9.16 0.66
N GLU A 353 4.78 -8.63 1.62
CA GLU A 353 4.96 -7.18 1.80
C GLU A 353 5.64 -6.51 0.60
N LEU A 354 6.61 -7.20 0.01
CA LEU A 354 7.26 -6.71 -1.20
C LEU A 354 6.29 -6.62 -2.38
N THR A 355 5.38 -7.59 -2.51
CA THR A 355 4.34 -7.55 -3.55
C THR A 355 3.43 -6.33 -3.40
N HIS A 356 3.08 -5.95 -2.17
CA HIS A 356 2.34 -4.71 -1.92
C HIS A 356 3.10 -3.48 -2.38
N SER A 357 4.42 -3.39 -2.11
CA SER A 357 5.24 -2.27 -2.59
C SER A 357 5.21 -2.14 -4.12
N PHE A 358 5.30 -3.26 -4.83
CA PHE A 358 5.22 -3.27 -6.30
C PHE A 358 3.85 -2.80 -6.81
N ILE A 359 2.77 -3.38 -6.29
CA ILE A 359 1.41 -3.04 -6.71
C ILE A 359 1.08 -1.58 -6.38
N GLN A 360 1.43 -1.15 -5.17
CA GLN A 360 1.24 0.23 -4.71
C GLN A 360 1.91 1.24 -5.66
N GLN A 361 3.18 1.02 -5.99
CA GLN A 361 3.92 1.91 -6.86
C GLN A 361 3.44 1.82 -8.31
N LYS A 362 3.24 0.61 -8.84
CA LYS A 362 2.72 0.39 -10.20
C LYS A 362 1.36 1.05 -10.43
N THR A 363 0.47 0.98 -9.45
CA THR A 363 -0.90 1.51 -9.58
C THR A 363 -1.11 2.86 -8.91
N HIS A 364 -0.03 3.47 -8.40
CA HIS A 364 -0.09 4.73 -7.66
C HIS A 364 -1.11 4.70 -6.51
N GLY A 365 -1.17 3.57 -5.80
CA GLY A 365 -2.08 3.36 -4.68
C GLY A 365 -3.55 3.11 -5.03
N ARG A 366 -3.89 2.90 -6.31
CA ARG A 366 -5.28 2.77 -6.77
C ARG A 366 -5.80 1.35 -6.82
N ALA A 367 -4.93 0.36 -6.76
CA ALA A 367 -5.40 -1.03 -6.75
C ALA A 367 -6.32 -1.27 -5.55
N PRO A 368 -7.49 -1.91 -5.75
CA PRO A 368 -8.40 -2.21 -4.65
C PRO A 368 -7.77 -3.23 -3.70
N THR A 369 -8.17 -3.18 -2.42
CA THR A 369 -7.60 -4.04 -1.38
C THR A 369 -7.68 -5.52 -1.74
N TRP A 370 -8.83 -6.00 -2.26
CA TRP A 370 -8.98 -7.40 -2.63
C TRP A 370 -7.96 -7.86 -3.68
N LEU A 371 -7.63 -7.01 -4.66
CA LEU A 371 -6.67 -7.35 -5.71
C LEU A 371 -5.23 -7.34 -5.16
N GLN A 372 -4.89 -6.34 -4.34
CA GLN A 372 -3.59 -6.27 -3.69
C GLN A 372 -3.34 -7.51 -2.82
N GLU A 373 -4.28 -7.83 -1.92
CA GLU A 373 -4.18 -8.95 -1.01
C GLU A 373 -4.20 -10.30 -1.74
N GLY A 374 -5.04 -10.42 -2.76
CA GLY A 374 -5.10 -11.64 -3.56
C GLY A 374 -3.80 -11.94 -4.30
N VAL A 375 -3.18 -10.92 -4.92
CA VAL A 375 -1.89 -11.07 -5.61
C VAL A 375 -0.77 -11.33 -4.62
N ALA A 376 -0.73 -10.63 -3.47
CA ALA A 376 0.26 -10.87 -2.44
C ALA A 376 0.20 -12.31 -1.90
N GLN A 377 -0.99 -12.80 -1.56
CA GLN A 377 -1.20 -14.19 -1.13
C GLN A 377 -0.82 -15.21 -2.21
N TRP A 378 -1.19 -14.96 -3.47
CA TRP A 378 -0.80 -15.81 -4.58
C TRP A 378 0.72 -15.89 -4.75
N THR A 379 1.41 -14.76 -4.72
CA THR A 379 2.87 -14.70 -4.90
C THR A 379 3.63 -15.35 -3.74
N GLU A 380 3.13 -15.29 -2.51
CA GLU A 380 3.71 -16.00 -1.36
C GLU A 380 3.49 -17.53 -1.39
N GLY A 381 2.70 -18.02 -2.36
CA GLY A 381 2.49 -19.44 -2.61
C GLY A 381 1.21 -20.01 -2.03
N LYS A 382 0.32 -19.20 -1.45
CA LYS A 382 -0.99 -19.65 -0.96
C LYS A 382 -1.91 -20.11 -2.11
N ARG A 383 -2.82 -21.02 -1.78
CA ARG A 383 -3.86 -21.54 -2.67
C ARG A 383 -5.19 -21.60 -1.92
N SER A 384 -6.28 -21.67 -2.67
CA SER A 384 -7.64 -21.61 -2.12
C SER A 384 -8.18 -22.95 -1.61
N ASP A 385 -7.36 -24.00 -1.62
CA ASP A 385 -7.76 -25.39 -1.30
C ASP A 385 -8.44 -25.51 0.08
N GLU A 386 -7.92 -24.84 1.10
CA GLU A 386 -8.47 -24.89 2.47
C GLU A 386 -9.81 -24.13 2.60
N SER A 387 -10.01 -23.08 1.82
CA SER A 387 -11.21 -22.21 1.90
C SER A 387 -12.28 -22.53 0.86
N ALA A 388 -11.95 -23.25 -0.20
CA ALA A 388 -12.80 -23.45 -1.38
C ALA A 388 -14.19 -23.94 -1.03
N ALA A 389 -14.33 -24.98 -0.22
CA ALA A 389 -15.63 -25.56 0.14
C ALA A 389 -16.54 -24.55 0.87
N VAL A 390 -15.97 -23.77 1.77
CA VAL A 390 -16.71 -22.74 2.52
C VAL A 390 -17.14 -21.59 1.60
N LEU A 391 -16.25 -21.12 0.71
CA LEU A 391 -16.55 -20.05 -0.23
C LEU A 391 -17.67 -20.45 -1.20
N VAL A 392 -17.61 -21.67 -1.74
CA VAL A 392 -18.65 -22.22 -2.60
C VAL A 392 -19.99 -22.27 -1.87
N GLN A 393 -20.03 -22.82 -0.65
CA GLN A 393 -21.24 -22.92 0.14
C GLN A 393 -21.86 -21.53 0.42
N VAL A 394 -21.04 -20.56 0.85
CA VAL A 394 -21.51 -19.19 1.14
C VAL A 394 -22.07 -18.51 -0.10
N TYR A 395 -21.45 -18.71 -1.26
CA TYR A 395 -21.95 -18.18 -2.53
C TYR A 395 -23.29 -18.81 -2.93
N GLU A 396 -23.42 -20.13 -2.87
CA GLU A 396 -24.66 -20.86 -3.22
C GLU A 396 -25.83 -20.49 -2.30
N GLN A 397 -25.56 -20.13 -1.06
CA GLN A 397 -26.57 -19.65 -0.13
C GLN A 397 -26.96 -18.17 -0.34
N GLY A 398 -26.33 -17.48 -1.29
CA GLY A 398 -26.58 -16.06 -1.55
C GLY A 398 -26.03 -15.12 -0.45
N HIS A 399 -25.07 -15.59 0.32
CA HIS A 399 -24.46 -14.84 1.43
C HIS A 399 -23.10 -14.23 1.08
N ALA A 400 -22.61 -14.44 -0.15
CA ALA A 400 -21.34 -13.87 -0.59
C ALA A 400 -21.46 -12.35 -0.71
N ALA A 401 -20.51 -11.62 -0.08
CA ALA A 401 -20.41 -10.18 -0.27
C ALA A 401 -19.98 -9.89 -1.73
N PRO A 402 -20.61 -8.92 -2.40
CA PRO A 402 -20.16 -8.47 -3.72
C PRO A 402 -18.71 -8.01 -3.69
N LEU A 403 -17.91 -8.36 -4.70
CA LEU A 403 -16.49 -8.06 -4.76
C LEU A 403 -16.19 -6.55 -4.66
N GLY A 404 -17.03 -5.69 -5.21
CA GLY A 404 -16.94 -4.25 -5.06
C GLY A 404 -17.03 -3.73 -3.62
N LYS A 405 -17.55 -4.54 -2.66
CA LYS A 405 -17.50 -4.20 -1.24
C LYS A 405 -16.16 -4.50 -0.58
N LEU A 406 -15.30 -5.24 -1.26
CA LEU A 406 -13.95 -5.59 -0.82
C LEU A 406 -12.88 -4.67 -1.41
N GLU A 407 -13.26 -3.58 -2.10
CA GLU A 407 -12.32 -2.61 -2.66
C GLU A 407 -11.65 -1.72 -1.62
N GLY A 408 -12.42 -1.29 -0.63
CA GLY A 408 -11.98 -0.36 0.41
C GLY A 408 -11.12 -1.03 1.49
N SER A 409 -10.67 -0.21 2.44
CA SER A 409 -9.87 -0.69 3.58
C SER A 409 -10.61 -1.73 4.42
N TRP A 410 -9.91 -2.78 4.81
CA TRP A 410 -10.41 -3.83 5.71
C TRP A 410 -10.09 -3.54 7.19
N MET A 411 -9.44 -2.41 7.47
CA MET A 411 -9.24 -1.93 8.84
C MET A 411 -10.59 -1.78 9.53
N GLY A 412 -10.78 -2.47 10.65
CA GLY A 412 -12.04 -2.44 11.40
C GLY A 412 -13.06 -3.51 11.02
N LEU A 413 -12.76 -4.41 10.09
CA LEU A 413 -13.54 -5.63 9.92
C LEU A 413 -13.40 -6.53 11.14
N SER A 414 -14.43 -7.34 11.42
CA SER A 414 -14.29 -8.42 12.38
C SER A 414 -13.34 -9.49 11.83
N ASP A 415 -12.72 -10.28 12.72
CA ASP A 415 -11.78 -11.33 12.32
C ASP A 415 -12.36 -12.33 11.31
N ASP A 416 -13.65 -12.67 11.46
CA ASP A 416 -14.33 -13.57 10.53
C ASP A 416 -14.53 -12.93 9.15
N MET A 417 -14.89 -11.64 9.13
CA MET A 417 -15.02 -10.89 7.87
C MET A 417 -13.67 -10.67 7.20
N ALA A 418 -12.62 -10.39 7.96
CA ALA A 418 -11.28 -10.26 7.42
C ALA A 418 -10.83 -11.59 6.77
N ARG A 419 -10.89 -12.69 7.48
CA ARG A 419 -10.56 -14.03 6.93
C ARG A 419 -11.36 -14.37 5.67
N TYR A 420 -12.64 -14.07 5.67
CA TYR A 420 -13.50 -14.24 4.52
C TYR A 420 -13.04 -13.38 3.33
N SER A 421 -12.72 -12.11 3.58
CA SER A 421 -12.25 -11.18 2.55
C SER A 421 -10.91 -11.63 1.94
N TYR A 422 -9.96 -12.07 2.77
CA TYR A 422 -8.68 -12.65 2.31
C TYR A 422 -8.87 -13.91 1.48
N ALA A 423 -9.79 -14.80 1.89
CA ALA A 423 -10.07 -16.02 1.13
C ALA A 423 -10.68 -15.71 -0.25
N TRP A 424 -11.62 -14.77 -0.34
CA TRP A 424 -12.17 -14.32 -1.63
C TRP A 424 -11.16 -13.61 -2.50
N ALA A 425 -10.30 -12.77 -1.92
CA ALA A 425 -9.23 -12.09 -2.62
C ALA A 425 -8.30 -13.09 -3.31
N LEU A 426 -7.82 -14.08 -2.55
CA LEU A 426 -6.97 -15.15 -3.08
C LEU A 426 -7.71 -15.95 -4.17
N ALA A 427 -8.95 -16.36 -3.93
CA ALA A 427 -9.69 -17.22 -4.85
C ALA A 427 -9.94 -16.54 -6.22
N ASN A 428 -10.29 -15.24 -6.22
CA ASN A 428 -10.48 -14.50 -7.46
C ASN A 428 -9.16 -14.31 -8.22
N VAL A 429 -8.07 -13.97 -7.54
CA VAL A 429 -6.75 -13.86 -8.19
C VAL A 429 -6.27 -15.21 -8.69
N GLU A 430 -6.44 -16.28 -7.90
CA GLU A 430 -6.10 -17.63 -8.35
C GLU A 430 -6.85 -18.02 -9.61
N PHE A 431 -8.16 -17.75 -9.68
CA PHE A 431 -8.97 -18.00 -10.87
C PHE A 431 -8.45 -17.21 -12.09
N ILE A 432 -8.18 -15.91 -11.94
CA ILE A 432 -7.63 -15.10 -13.03
C ILE A 432 -6.31 -15.69 -13.54
N VAL A 433 -5.40 -16.01 -12.61
CA VAL A 433 -4.07 -16.53 -12.99
C VAL A 433 -4.17 -17.93 -13.62
N GLN A 434 -5.07 -18.77 -13.16
CA GLN A 434 -5.25 -20.12 -13.74
C GLN A 434 -5.90 -20.10 -15.12
N THR A 435 -6.67 -19.07 -15.45
CA THR A 435 -7.37 -18.95 -16.73
C THR A 435 -6.61 -18.12 -17.76
N GLY A 436 -6.01 -17.00 -17.37
CA GLY A 436 -5.37 -16.04 -18.25
C GLY A 436 -3.87 -15.81 -17.94
N GLY A 437 -3.36 -16.33 -16.82
CA GLY A 437 -1.97 -16.13 -16.40
C GLY A 437 -1.73 -14.82 -15.64
N MET A 438 -0.50 -14.64 -15.15
CA MET A 438 -0.09 -13.39 -14.49
C MET A 438 -0.14 -12.17 -15.42
N GLY A 439 -0.04 -12.37 -16.73
CA GLY A 439 -0.15 -11.29 -17.71
C GLY A 439 -1.52 -10.59 -17.71
N ASP A 440 -2.59 -11.26 -17.30
CA ASP A 440 -3.89 -10.60 -17.16
C ASP A 440 -3.96 -9.77 -15.86
N ILE A 441 -3.33 -10.22 -14.78
CA ILE A 441 -3.13 -9.39 -13.56
C ILE A 441 -2.31 -8.14 -13.92
N GLU A 442 -1.21 -8.29 -14.64
CA GLU A 442 -0.37 -7.17 -15.11
C GLU A 442 -1.21 -6.12 -15.87
N LYS A 443 -1.96 -6.57 -16.90
CA LYS A 443 -2.81 -5.66 -17.70
C LYS A 443 -3.91 -4.98 -16.87
N ILE A 444 -4.54 -5.69 -15.93
CA ILE A 444 -5.53 -5.10 -15.02
C ILE A 444 -4.88 -3.98 -14.20
N LEU A 445 -3.70 -4.23 -13.63
CA LEU A 445 -2.95 -3.23 -12.86
C LEU A 445 -2.55 -2.04 -13.74
N ASP A 446 -2.16 -2.25 -15.01
CA ASP A 446 -1.86 -1.17 -15.96
C ASP A 446 -3.08 -0.29 -16.27
N ARG A 447 -4.27 -0.88 -16.43
CA ARG A 447 -5.51 -0.12 -16.60
C ARG A 447 -5.86 0.72 -15.37
N ILE A 448 -5.67 0.13 -14.18
CA ILE A 448 -5.87 0.85 -12.90
C ILE A 448 -4.86 1.98 -12.76
N ALA A 449 -3.60 1.76 -13.11
CA ALA A 449 -2.56 2.79 -13.12
C ALA A 449 -2.94 3.97 -14.03
N ALA A 450 -3.52 3.70 -15.20
CA ALA A 450 -4.04 4.70 -16.14
C ALA A 450 -5.39 5.32 -15.70
N GLY A 451 -5.79 5.16 -14.43
CA GLY A 451 -6.98 5.80 -13.87
C GLY A 451 -8.30 5.07 -14.12
N ARG A 452 -8.30 3.89 -14.75
CA ARG A 452 -9.54 3.14 -14.97
C ARG A 452 -10.10 2.59 -13.65
N PRO A 453 -11.41 2.68 -13.40
CA PRO A 453 -12.05 1.94 -12.32
C PRO A 453 -11.77 0.44 -12.44
N THR A 454 -11.63 -0.25 -11.31
CA THR A 454 -11.25 -1.67 -11.30
C THR A 454 -12.20 -2.54 -12.13
N GLU A 455 -13.52 -2.34 -12.00
CA GLU A 455 -14.50 -3.14 -12.76
C GLU A 455 -14.43 -2.89 -14.28
N GLU A 456 -14.08 -1.66 -14.70
CA GLU A 456 -13.82 -1.33 -16.09
C GLU A 456 -12.56 -2.03 -16.60
N ALA A 457 -11.48 -2.01 -15.80
CA ALA A 457 -10.25 -2.73 -16.11
C ALA A 457 -10.48 -4.24 -16.28
N LEU A 458 -11.33 -4.84 -15.43
CA LEU A 458 -11.73 -6.24 -15.57
C LEU A 458 -12.51 -6.49 -16.86
N ARG A 459 -13.45 -5.62 -17.22
CA ARG A 459 -14.21 -5.74 -18.50
C ARG A 459 -13.31 -5.62 -19.71
N GLU A 460 -12.32 -4.72 -19.69
CA GLU A 460 -11.38 -4.55 -20.79
C GLU A 460 -10.45 -5.76 -20.98
N VAL A 461 -10.00 -6.37 -19.87
CA VAL A 461 -8.98 -7.43 -19.90
C VAL A 461 -9.59 -8.82 -19.90
N LEU A 462 -10.59 -9.06 -19.04
CA LEU A 462 -11.18 -10.38 -18.83
C LEU A 462 -12.54 -10.54 -19.52
N HIS A 463 -13.11 -9.47 -20.08
CA HIS A 463 -14.49 -9.42 -20.60
C HIS A 463 -15.54 -9.82 -19.56
N SER A 464 -15.28 -9.52 -18.28
CA SER A 464 -16.08 -9.92 -17.13
C SER A 464 -16.29 -8.75 -16.19
N ASP A 465 -17.46 -8.65 -15.58
CA ASP A 465 -17.70 -7.78 -14.46
C ASP A 465 -17.43 -8.50 -13.12
N TYR A 466 -17.69 -7.83 -11.99
CA TYR A 466 -17.50 -8.45 -10.66
C TYR A 466 -18.39 -9.68 -10.43
N GLY A 467 -19.61 -9.69 -10.98
CA GLY A 467 -20.53 -10.82 -10.88
C GLY A 467 -20.03 -12.02 -11.66
N ASP A 468 -19.61 -11.81 -12.90
CA ASP A 468 -19.07 -12.84 -13.79
C ASP A 468 -17.77 -13.41 -13.21
N LEU A 469 -16.89 -12.55 -12.68
CA LEU A 469 -15.64 -12.97 -12.03
C LEU A 469 -15.92 -13.88 -10.83
N MET A 470 -16.83 -13.48 -9.95
CA MET A 470 -17.18 -14.29 -8.77
C MET A 470 -17.82 -15.63 -9.16
N GLN A 471 -18.71 -15.63 -10.16
CA GLN A 471 -19.32 -16.87 -10.66
C GLN A 471 -18.25 -17.81 -11.24
N GLY A 472 -17.36 -17.29 -12.11
CA GLY A 472 -16.27 -18.07 -12.68
C GLY A 472 -15.33 -18.63 -11.61
N THR A 473 -15.03 -17.82 -10.59
CA THR A 473 -14.24 -18.25 -9.43
C THR A 473 -14.90 -19.42 -8.71
N VAL A 474 -16.19 -19.36 -8.43
CA VAL A 474 -16.92 -20.46 -7.76
C VAL A 474 -16.92 -21.73 -8.59
N GLU A 475 -17.12 -21.64 -9.91
CA GLU A 475 -17.06 -22.79 -10.81
C GLU A 475 -15.65 -23.40 -10.82
N TYR A 476 -14.62 -22.56 -10.85
CA TYR A 476 -13.22 -23.01 -10.73
C TYR A 476 -12.95 -23.73 -9.41
N LEU A 477 -13.38 -23.16 -8.26
CA LEU A 477 -13.20 -23.77 -6.95
C LEU A 477 -13.89 -25.13 -6.84
N LYS A 478 -15.13 -25.25 -7.35
CA LYS A 478 -15.86 -26.52 -7.41
C LYS A 478 -15.08 -27.59 -8.18
N LYS A 479 -14.59 -27.20 -9.35
CA LYS A 479 -13.87 -28.13 -10.24
C LYS A 479 -12.51 -28.56 -9.67
N SER A 480 -11.80 -27.64 -9.02
CA SER A 480 -10.42 -27.86 -8.61
C SER A 480 -10.27 -28.45 -7.20
N TYR A 481 -11.17 -28.08 -6.27
CA TYR A 481 -10.99 -28.34 -4.85
C TYR A 481 -12.19 -29.00 -4.16
N VAL A 482 -13.42 -28.85 -4.67
CA VAL A 482 -14.62 -29.39 -4.02
C VAL A 482 -15.01 -30.68 -4.76
N ARG A 483 -14.80 -31.83 -4.12
CA ARG A 483 -15.16 -33.15 -4.64
C ARG A 483 -16.51 -33.62 -4.12
#